data_c1e4030d9c2e58ccecf1ab2638a559c8
#
_entry.id   c1e4030d9c2e58ccecf1ab2638a559c8
#
_cell.length_a   1.000
_cell.length_b   1.000
_cell.length_c   1.000
_cell.angle_alpha   90.00
_cell.angle_beta   90.00
_cell.angle_gamma   90.00
#
_symmetry.space_group_name_H-M   'P 1'
#
loop_
_entity.id
_entity.type
_entity.pdbx_description
1 polymer ?
#
loop_
_entity_poly.entity_id
_entity_poly.type
_entity_poly.pdbx_seq_one_letter_code
_entity_poly.pdbx_strand_id
1 'polypeptide(L)'
;MDWVGFFGSTAAMVSFVMALTFAGSVWAWGDNRTIATFVVAGVLFVSTILQQYFVLFTTREARMFPPKHILTDRTLAILNILTAVGSMNISVPVYYIPIYCSFVHGDSAIMAAVRLLPYIAFLSTFVMGSGALISFIDY
;
A
#
# COMPACT_ATOMS: atom_id res chain seq x y z
N MET A 1 0.33 -15.45 -16.53
CA MET A 1 0.73 -14.34 -15.66
C MET A 1 0.48 -13.03 -16.39
N ASP A 2 -0.22 -12.09 -15.79
CA ASP A 2 -0.58 -10.81 -16.42
C ASP A 2 0.56 -9.79 -16.26
N TRP A 3 1.52 -9.85 -17.17
CA TRP A 3 2.65 -8.92 -17.15
C TRP A 3 2.25 -7.47 -17.42
N VAL A 4 1.27 -7.27 -18.30
CA VAL A 4 0.80 -5.91 -18.65
C VAL A 4 0.06 -5.28 -17.48
N GLY A 5 -0.82 -6.04 -16.81
CA GLY A 5 -1.49 -5.58 -15.60
C GLY A 5 -0.52 -5.33 -14.45
N PHE A 6 0.50 -6.19 -14.30
CA PHE A 6 1.54 -6.01 -13.26
C PHE A 6 2.34 -4.73 -13.46
N PHE A 7 2.91 -4.52 -14.65
CA PHE A 7 3.70 -3.32 -14.91
C PHE A 7 2.83 -2.06 -14.93
N GLY A 8 1.60 -2.14 -15.46
CA GLY A 8 0.66 -1.03 -15.47
C GLY A 8 0.26 -0.58 -14.07
N SER A 9 -0.13 -1.52 -13.19
CA SER A 9 -0.50 -1.22 -11.80
C SER A 9 0.70 -0.70 -10.98
N THR A 10 1.88 -1.30 -11.18
CA THR A 10 3.10 -0.84 -10.51
C THR A 10 3.47 0.57 -10.94
N ALA A 11 3.45 0.87 -12.23
CA ALA A 11 3.73 2.20 -12.76
C ALA A 11 2.72 3.25 -12.25
N ALA A 12 1.43 2.90 -12.19
CA ALA A 12 0.38 3.76 -11.65
C ALA A 12 0.63 4.09 -10.18
N MET A 13 0.92 3.08 -9.35
CA MET A 13 1.23 3.26 -7.92
C MET A 13 2.49 4.09 -7.71
N VAL A 14 3.58 3.78 -8.42
CA VAL A 14 4.85 4.54 -8.31
C VAL A 14 4.63 5.99 -8.70
N SER A 15 3.95 6.27 -9.81
CA SER A 15 3.66 7.64 -10.24
C SER A 15 2.81 8.39 -9.22
N PHE A 16 1.82 7.73 -8.62
CA PHE A 16 0.96 8.32 -7.60
C PHE A 16 1.73 8.66 -6.32
N VAL A 17 2.54 7.71 -5.83
CA VAL A 17 3.39 7.92 -4.63
C VAL A 17 4.40 9.04 -4.89
N MET A 18 5.04 9.07 -6.07
CA MET A 18 5.93 10.17 -6.44
C MET A 18 5.20 11.51 -6.47
N ALA A 19 4.01 11.58 -7.06
CA ALA A 19 3.21 12.79 -7.08
C ALA A 19 2.95 13.31 -5.67
N LEU A 20 2.50 12.46 -4.75
CA LEU A 20 2.23 12.83 -3.35
C LEU A 20 3.50 13.23 -2.58
N THR A 21 4.62 12.55 -2.82
CA THR A 21 5.87 12.80 -2.08
C THR A 21 6.53 14.10 -2.50
N PHE A 22 6.51 14.42 -3.80
CA PHE A 22 7.17 15.61 -4.32
C PHE A 22 6.28 16.86 -4.31
N ALA A 23 4.95 16.70 -4.35
CA ALA A 23 4.01 17.80 -4.29
C ALA A 23 4.11 18.54 -2.94
N GLY A 24 4.35 19.83 -3.00
CA GLY A 24 4.46 20.70 -1.82
C GLY A 24 5.79 20.61 -1.07
N SER A 25 6.62 19.58 -1.32
CA SER A 25 7.94 19.44 -0.68
C SER A 25 9.08 19.87 -1.59
N VAL A 26 9.11 19.42 -2.81
CA VAL A 26 10.15 19.73 -3.83
C VAL A 26 9.58 20.60 -4.93
N TRP A 27 8.35 20.35 -5.35
CA TRP A 27 7.63 21.10 -6.38
C TRP A 27 6.43 21.80 -5.78
N ALA A 28 6.19 23.04 -6.18
CA ALA A 28 4.97 23.74 -5.78
C ALA A 28 3.73 23.01 -6.31
N TRP A 29 2.62 23.08 -5.58
CA TRP A 29 1.35 22.47 -6.00
C TRP A 29 0.86 22.92 -7.38
N GLY A 30 1.16 24.16 -7.76
CA GLY A 30 0.83 24.74 -9.08
C GLY A 30 1.87 24.50 -10.17
N ASP A 31 2.96 23.77 -9.88
CA ASP A 31 4.00 23.48 -10.87
C ASP A 31 3.47 22.48 -11.91
N ASN A 32 3.81 22.73 -13.18
CA ASN A 32 3.47 21.83 -14.29
C ASN A 32 3.95 20.39 -14.06
N ARG A 33 5.06 20.20 -13.36
CA ARG A 33 5.61 18.90 -13.02
C ARG A 33 4.69 18.14 -12.07
N THR A 34 4.17 18.80 -11.03
CA THR A 34 3.22 18.21 -10.09
C THR A 34 1.94 17.80 -10.81
N ILE A 35 1.38 18.71 -11.60
CA ILE A 35 0.16 18.46 -12.37
C ILE A 35 0.38 17.31 -13.35
N ALA A 36 1.49 17.33 -14.10
CA ALA A 36 1.81 16.27 -15.05
C ALA A 36 1.93 14.89 -14.39
N THR A 37 2.57 14.81 -13.21
CA THR A 37 2.75 13.54 -12.49
C THR A 37 1.40 12.99 -11.99
N PHE A 38 0.51 13.84 -11.48
CA PHE A 38 -0.84 13.43 -11.11
C PHE A 38 -1.68 12.98 -12.31
N VAL A 39 -1.58 13.70 -13.43
CA VAL A 39 -2.28 13.32 -14.68
C VAL A 39 -1.77 11.97 -15.19
N VAL A 40 -0.45 11.76 -15.22
CA VAL A 40 0.16 10.48 -15.62
C VAL A 40 -0.31 9.36 -14.69
N ALA A 41 -0.29 9.56 -13.38
CA ALA A 41 -0.80 8.57 -12.43
C ALA A 41 -2.28 8.25 -12.69
N GLY A 42 -3.12 9.25 -12.88
CA GLY A 42 -4.55 9.08 -13.18
C GLY A 42 -4.78 8.32 -14.49
N VAL A 43 -4.07 8.67 -15.55
CA VAL A 43 -4.16 7.96 -16.85
C VAL A 43 -3.71 6.51 -16.72
N LEU A 44 -2.63 6.24 -15.99
CA LEU A 44 -2.14 4.88 -15.75
C LEU A 44 -3.15 4.05 -14.92
N PHE A 45 -3.75 4.63 -13.88
CA PHE A 45 -4.80 3.96 -13.12
C PHE A 45 -6.02 3.61 -13.99
N VAL A 46 -6.52 4.58 -14.74
CA VAL A 46 -7.67 4.36 -15.63
C VAL A 46 -7.34 3.32 -16.69
N SER A 47 -6.17 3.41 -17.33
CA SER A 47 -5.75 2.44 -18.36
C SER A 47 -5.62 1.03 -17.79
N THR A 48 -5.07 0.88 -16.56
CA THR A 48 -4.97 -0.41 -15.88
C THR A 48 -6.35 -0.98 -15.54
N ILE A 49 -7.27 -0.16 -15.04
CA ILE A 49 -8.65 -0.59 -14.77
C ILE A 49 -9.35 -1.04 -16.05
N LEU A 50 -9.23 -0.27 -17.13
CA LEU A 50 -9.82 -0.61 -18.43
C LEU A 50 -9.20 -1.89 -18.99
N GLN A 51 -7.88 -2.06 -18.90
CA GLN A 51 -7.17 -3.26 -19.31
C GLN A 51 -7.67 -4.50 -18.55
N GLN A 52 -7.86 -4.40 -17.25
CA GLN A 52 -8.39 -5.50 -16.43
C GLN A 52 -9.87 -5.77 -16.70
N TYR A 53 -10.66 -4.74 -17.01
CA TYR A 53 -12.08 -4.89 -17.33
C TYR A 53 -12.29 -5.55 -18.69
N PHE A 54 -11.60 -5.07 -19.73
CA PHE A 54 -11.71 -5.58 -21.10
C PHE A 54 -10.85 -6.82 -21.38
N VAL A 55 -10.03 -7.25 -20.40
CA VAL A 55 -9.12 -8.41 -20.55
C VAL A 55 -8.17 -8.22 -21.76
N LEU A 56 -7.67 -7.00 -21.94
CA LEU A 56 -6.74 -6.68 -23.03
C LEU A 56 -5.34 -7.24 -22.72
N PHE A 57 -4.77 -7.97 -23.65
CA PHE A 57 -3.44 -8.58 -23.55
C PHE A 57 -3.26 -9.57 -22.38
N THR A 58 -4.35 -10.04 -21.78
CA THR A 58 -4.34 -11.04 -20.71
C THR A 58 -5.48 -12.05 -20.91
N THR A 59 -5.44 -13.17 -20.22
CA THR A 59 -6.52 -14.17 -20.22
C THR A 59 -7.39 -14.01 -18.98
N ARG A 60 -8.65 -14.43 -19.05
CA ARG A 60 -9.60 -14.32 -17.91
C ARG A 60 -9.10 -15.03 -16.65
N GLU A 61 -8.28 -16.05 -16.80
CA GLU A 61 -7.69 -16.82 -15.70
C GLU A 61 -6.40 -16.19 -15.14
N ALA A 62 -5.66 -15.43 -15.98
CA ALA A 62 -4.38 -14.84 -15.62
C ALA A 62 -4.47 -13.42 -15.08
N ARG A 63 -5.62 -12.74 -15.19
CA ARG A 63 -5.79 -11.36 -14.73
C ARG A 63 -5.63 -11.23 -13.21
N MET A 64 -4.94 -10.17 -12.78
CA MET A 64 -4.65 -9.93 -11.36
C MET A 64 -5.89 -9.53 -10.55
N PHE A 65 -6.77 -8.72 -11.13
CA PHE A 65 -7.95 -8.20 -10.45
C PHE A 65 -9.22 -8.56 -11.23
N PRO A 66 -10.00 -9.59 -10.82
CA PRO A 66 -11.30 -9.87 -11.37
C PRO A 66 -12.34 -8.86 -10.82
N PRO A 67 -12.65 -7.76 -11.53
CA PRO A 67 -13.43 -6.65 -10.97
C PRO A 67 -14.84 -7.08 -10.54
N LYS A 68 -15.45 -8.05 -11.23
CA LYS A 68 -16.77 -8.56 -10.87
C LYS A 68 -16.76 -9.29 -9.53
N HIS A 69 -15.78 -10.16 -9.27
CA HIS A 69 -15.70 -10.91 -8.01
C HIS A 69 -15.35 -10.00 -6.82
N ILE A 70 -14.42 -9.05 -7.00
CA ILE A 70 -14.03 -8.13 -5.92
C ILE A 70 -15.20 -7.25 -5.47
N LEU A 71 -16.04 -6.80 -6.40
CA LEU A 71 -17.17 -5.95 -6.08
C LEU A 71 -18.43 -6.72 -5.66
N THR A 72 -18.58 -7.96 -6.08
CA THR A 72 -19.79 -8.76 -5.83
C THR A 72 -19.66 -9.63 -4.59
N ASP A 73 -18.44 -10.14 -4.29
CA ASP A 73 -18.23 -11.01 -3.14
C ASP A 73 -17.97 -10.19 -1.88
N ARG A 74 -18.98 -10.16 -1.01
CA ARG A 74 -18.96 -9.45 0.27
C ARG A 74 -17.74 -9.83 1.14
N THR A 75 -17.37 -11.11 1.13
CA THR A 75 -16.22 -11.60 1.91
C THR A 75 -14.91 -11.00 1.42
N LEU A 76 -14.70 -10.95 0.09
CA LEU A 76 -13.51 -10.35 -0.50
C LEU A 76 -13.44 -8.84 -0.24
N ALA A 77 -14.56 -8.14 -0.32
CA ALA A 77 -14.63 -6.70 0.00
C ALA A 77 -14.23 -6.43 1.46
N ILE A 78 -14.78 -7.22 2.41
CA ILE A 78 -14.43 -7.11 3.83
C ILE A 78 -12.95 -7.41 4.07
N LEU A 79 -12.40 -8.47 3.46
CA LEU A 79 -10.99 -8.81 3.59
C LEU A 79 -10.07 -7.71 3.05
N ASN A 80 -10.41 -7.09 1.92
CA ASN A 80 -9.64 -5.95 1.39
C ASN A 80 -9.64 -4.76 2.35
N ILE A 81 -10.81 -4.41 2.93
CA ILE A 81 -10.92 -3.33 3.91
C ILE A 81 -10.10 -3.66 5.17
N LEU A 82 -10.22 -4.88 5.69
CA LEU A 82 -9.46 -5.32 6.87
C LEU A 82 -7.94 -5.27 6.61
N THR A 83 -7.49 -5.69 5.43
CA THR A 83 -6.09 -5.62 5.03
C THR A 83 -5.60 -4.17 4.95
N ALA A 84 -6.40 -3.27 4.38
CA ALA A 84 -6.06 -1.86 4.31
C ALA A 84 -5.95 -1.23 5.70
N VAL A 85 -6.94 -1.46 6.58
CA VAL A 85 -6.92 -0.99 7.97
C VAL A 85 -5.75 -1.59 8.75
N GLY A 86 -5.47 -2.88 8.58
CA GLY A 86 -4.33 -3.56 9.20
C GLY A 86 -3.00 -2.95 8.77
N SER A 87 -2.83 -2.64 7.49
CA SER A 87 -1.62 -1.99 6.97
C SER A 87 -1.41 -0.59 7.56
N MET A 88 -2.47 0.19 7.74
CA MET A 88 -2.40 1.51 8.40
C MET A 88 -1.97 1.39 9.85
N ASN A 89 -2.50 0.41 10.60
CA ASN A 89 -2.11 0.16 11.99
C ASN A 89 -0.61 -0.16 12.16
N ILE A 90 0.02 -0.73 11.14
CA ILE A 90 1.46 -1.00 11.14
C ILE A 90 2.24 0.24 10.71
N SER A 91 1.85 0.86 9.60
CA SER A 91 2.61 1.94 8.96
C SER A 91 2.66 3.21 9.81
N VAL A 92 1.53 3.57 10.44
CA VAL A 92 1.45 4.82 11.21
C VAL A 92 2.39 4.82 12.42
N PRO A 93 2.38 3.82 13.33
CA PRO A 93 3.32 3.81 14.46
C PRO A 93 4.78 3.72 14.03
N VAL A 94 5.11 2.92 13.01
CA VAL A 94 6.48 2.78 12.50
C VAL A 94 7.04 4.12 12.03
N TYR A 95 6.21 4.96 11.45
CA TYR A 95 6.62 6.28 10.97
C TYR A 95 6.61 7.33 12.10
N TYR A 96 5.56 7.39 12.89
CA TYR A 96 5.36 8.47 13.86
C TYR A 96 6.10 8.28 15.19
N ILE A 97 6.35 7.06 15.66
CA ILE A 97 7.07 6.81 16.91
C ILE A 97 8.50 7.40 16.86
N PRO A 98 9.32 7.13 15.83
CA PRO A 98 10.66 7.74 15.75
C PRO A 98 10.63 9.26 15.66
N ILE A 99 9.69 9.82 14.90
CA ILE A 99 9.52 11.27 14.78
C ILE A 99 9.19 11.87 16.13
N TYR A 100 8.20 11.32 16.83
CA TYR A 100 7.81 11.78 18.16
C TYR A 100 8.99 11.74 19.14
N CYS A 101 9.74 10.63 19.18
CA CYS A 101 10.90 10.51 20.05
C CYS A 101 11.99 11.53 19.73
N SER A 102 12.25 11.80 18.45
CA SER A 102 13.23 12.81 18.04
C SER A 102 12.80 14.23 18.40
N PHE A 103 11.53 14.57 18.21
CA PHE A 103 11.06 15.94 18.46
C PHE A 103 10.78 16.23 19.93
N VAL A 104 10.21 15.29 20.67
CA VAL A 104 9.78 15.51 22.06
C VAL A 104 10.89 15.20 23.05
N HIS A 105 11.65 14.11 22.82
CA HIS A 105 12.73 13.69 23.72
C HIS A 105 14.11 14.18 23.28
N GLY A 106 14.23 14.76 22.07
CA GLY A 106 15.54 15.16 21.55
C GLY A 106 16.45 13.98 21.24
N ASP A 107 15.88 12.80 21.04
CA ASP A 107 16.67 11.58 20.78
C ASP A 107 17.38 11.65 19.43
N SER A 108 18.56 11.06 19.37
CA SER A 108 19.23 10.83 18.09
C SER A 108 18.43 9.83 17.25
N ALA A 109 18.63 9.85 15.93
CA ALA A 109 17.96 8.93 14.99
C ALA A 109 18.13 7.46 15.39
N ILE A 110 19.29 7.09 15.93
CA ILE A 110 19.58 5.73 16.40
C ILE A 110 18.74 5.40 17.64
N MET A 111 18.67 6.30 18.62
CA MET A 111 17.89 6.06 19.84
C MET A 111 16.40 6.02 19.55
N ALA A 112 15.89 6.86 18.66
CA ALA A 112 14.51 6.82 18.21
C ALA A 112 14.16 5.48 17.53
N ALA A 113 15.07 4.92 16.72
CA ALA A 113 14.93 3.59 16.13
C ALA A 113 14.94 2.48 17.19
N VAL A 114 15.80 2.56 18.20
CA VAL A 114 15.83 1.58 19.32
C VAL A 114 14.51 1.58 20.08
N ARG A 115 13.90 2.75 20.30
CA ARG A 115 12.59 2.83 20.99
C ARG A 115 11.44 2.22 20.17
N LEU A 116 11.61 2.03 18.86
CA LEU A 116 10.65 1.33 18.02
C LEU A 116 10.73 -0.20 18.15
N LEU A 117 11.87 -0.75 18.59
CA LEU A 117 12.08 -2.21 18.67
C LEU A 117 11.02 -2.96 19.49
N PRO A 118 10.57 -2.49 20.68
CA PRO A 118 9.52 -3.16 21.42
C PRO A 118 8.23 -3.31 20.61
N TYR A 119 7.83 -2.27 19.89
CA TYR A 119 6.65 -2.31 19.04
C TYR A 119 6.77 -3.38 17.96
N ILE A 120 7.90 -3.42 17.25
CA ILE A 120 8.16 -4.40 16.19
C ILE A 120 8.19 -5.82 16.77
N ALA A 121 8.82 -6.02 17.93
CA ALA A 121 8.90 -7.32 18.57
C ALA A 121 7.51 -7.85 18.95
N PHE A 122 6.67 -7.01 19.58
CA PHE A 122 5.29 -7.37 19.90
C PHE A 122 4.49 -7.71 18.64
N LEU A 123 4.55 -6.83 17.63
CA LEU A 123 3.84 -7.02 16.37
C LEU A 123 4.23 -8.34 15.70
N SER A 124 5.52 -8.63 15.59
CA SER A 124 6.03 -9.87 15.00
C SER A 124 5.56 -11.10 15.77
N THR A 125 5.61 -11.06 17.11
CA THR A 125 5.17 -12.16 17.95
C THR A 125 3.69 -12.45 17.77
N PHE A 126 2.84 -11.41 17.73
CA PHE A 126 1.40 -11.59 17.55
C PHE A 126 1.05 -12.05 16.13
N VAL A 127 1.72 -11.54 15.10
CA VAL A 127 1.50 -11.98 13.71
C VAL A 127 1.89 -13.45 13.55
N MET A 128 3.05 -13.85 14.05
CA MET A 128 3.50 -15.25 13.99
C MET A 128 2.60 -16.16 14.85
N GLY A 129 2.23 -15.71 16.05
CA GLY A 129 1.34 -16.44 16.95
C GLY A 129 -0.05 -16.66 16.37
N SER A 130 -0.63 -15.64 15.72
CA SER A 130 -1.93 -15.78 15.05
C SER A 130 -1.88 -16.76 13.89
N GLY A 131 -0.80 -16.72 13.08
CA GLY A 131 -0.60 -17.69 12.00
C GLY A 131 -0.48 -19.13 12.51
N ALA A 132 0.27 -19.34 13.60
CA ALA A 132 0.37 -20.65 14.24
C ALA A 132 -0.98 -21.12 14.80
N LEU A 133 -1.74 -20.21 15.44
CA LEU A 133 -3.04 -20.53 16.02
C LEU A 133 -4.05 -20.98 14.94
N ILE A 134 -4.09 -20.31 13.81
CA ILE A 134 -4.94 -20.67 12.66
C ILE A 134 -4.57 -22.08 12.13
N SER A 135 -3.28 -22.42 12.14
CA SER A 135 -2.82 -23.74 11.74
C SER A 135 -3.24 -24.87 12.69
N PHE A 136 -3.52 -24.56 13.96
CA PHE A 136 -4.02 -25.54 14.93
C PHE A 136 -5.54 -25.69 14.95
N ILE A 137 -6.27 -24.65 14.49
CA ILE A 137 -7.72 -24.70 14.34
C ILE A 137 -7.99 -25.30 12.97
N ASP A 138 -7.87 -26.62 12.90
CA ASP A 138 -8.12 -27.41 11.68
C ASP A 138 -9.58 -27.21 11.24
N TYR A 139 -9.77 -26.65 10.06
CA TYR A 139 -11.05 -26.53 9.39
C TYR A 139 -11.17 -27.63 8.33
#